data_25f3ba61dc3976c66ea7c1d7deebbde9
#
_entry.id   25f3ba61dc3976c66ea7c1d7deebbde9
#
_cell.length_a   1.000
_cell.length_b   1.000
_cell.length_c   1.000
_cell.angle_alpha   90.00
_cell.angle_beta   90.00
_cell.angle_gamma   90.00
#
_symmetry.space_group_name_H-M   'P 1'
#
loop_
_entity.id
_entity.type
_entity.pdbx_description
1 polymer ?
#
loop_
_entity_poly.entity_id
_entity_poly.type
_entity_poly.pdbx_seq_one_letter_code
_entity_poly.pdbx_strand_id
1 'polypeptide(L)'
;VRMPPAECMFKAEPGGSVDKRLQEFLRSRGFPKWFTVTVAPKGSYREDDIISFLQKHLEPWKEGRDWRIILADDYSAHKSENVWCLCWSRGYIILIHGGGSTPVAQTPDTDLNEHVRRVYGQKECHLLEEKMRAGQVVPKLTHEECMECMLEVLQDGALHEHAAAGYKKVGQSIHLYGDEDGEVV
;
A
#
# COMPACT_ATOMS: atom_id res chain seq x y z
N VAL A 1 13.19 1.44 11.79
CA VAL A 1 12.76 1.03 10.43
C VAL A 1 11.94 2.19 9.84
N ARG A 2 12.28 2.66 8.64
CA ARG A 2 11.53 3.71 7.96
C ARG A 2 10.28 3.09 7.34
N MET A 3 9.09 3.57 7.73
CA MET A 3 7.85 3.13 7.12
C MET A 3 7.86 3.41 5.62
N PRO A 4 7.47 2.46 4.79
CA PRO A 4 7.28 2.69 3.37
C PRO A 4 6.15 3.72 3.16
N PRO A 5 6.19 4.49 2.05
CA PRO A 5 5.10 5.39 1.73
C PRO A 5 3.80 4.60 1.49
N ALA A 6 2.71 5.13 2.04
CA ALA A 6 1.37 4.59 1.87
C ALA A 6 0.43 5.68 1.36
N GLU A 7 -0.48 5.31 0.47
CA GLU A 7 -1.46 6.22 -0.09
C GLU A 7 -2.85 5.59 -0.11
N CYS A 8 -3.82 6.30 0.46
CA CYS A 8 -5.23 5.95 0.33
C CYS A 8 -5.84 6.66 -0.86
N MET A 9 -6.52 5.93 -1.74
CA MET A 9 -7.26 6.50 -2.86
C MET A 9 -8.76 6.40 -2.62
N PHE A 10 -9.44 7.53 -2.79
CA PHE A 10 -10.91 7.58 -2.68
C PHE A 10 -11.57 8.00 -4.00
N LYS A 11 -12.83 7.58 -4.18
CA LYS A 11 -13.62 7.99 -5.32
C LYS A 11 -14.14 9.41 -5.11
N ALA A 12 -13.56 10.38 -5.81
CA ALA A 12 -14.00 11.78 -5.84
C ALA A 12 -13.34 12.53 -7.01
N GLU A 13 -13.79 13.76 -7.25
CA GLU A 13 -13.16 14.63 -8.25
C GLU A 13 -11.92 15.31 -7.67
N PRO A 14 -10.76 15.23 -8.36
CA PRO A 14 -9.54 15.93 -7.98
C PRO A 14 -9.76 17.45 -7.88
N GLY A 15 -9.26 18.07 -6.80
CA GLY A 15 -9.47 19.49 -6.51
C GLY A 15 -10.89 19.84 -6.03
N GLY A 16 -11.79 18.87 -5.95
CA GLY A 16 -13.15 19.04 -5.45
C GLY A 16 -13.22 19.23 -3.91
N SER A 17 -14.44 19.35 -3.41
CA SER A 17 -14.66 19.57 -1.96
C SER A 17 -14.18 18.39 -1.10
N VAL A 18 -14.37 17.18 -1.56
CA VAL A 18 -13.91 15.96 -0.87
C VAL A 18 -12.39 15.93 -0.78
N ASP A 19 -11.70 16.16 -1.89
CA ASP A 19 -10.24 16.21 -1.92
C ASP A 19 -9.69 17.25 -0.95
N LYS A 20 -10.17 18.49 -1.04
CA LYS A 20 -9.75 19.57 -0.13
C LYS A 20 -9.98 19.23 1.34
N ARG A 21 -11.12 18.63 1.67
CA ARG A 21 -11.45 18.21 3.02
C ARG A 21 -10.49 17.12 3.52
N LEU A 22 -10.17 16.13 2.70
CA LEU A 22 -9.25 15.05 3.08
C LEU A 22 -7.81 15.56 3.25
N GLN A 23 -7.35 16.46 2.38
CA GLN A 23 -6.04 17.10 2.52
C GLN A 23 -5.95 17.94 3.80
N GLU A 24 -7.03 18.66 4.16
CA GLU A 24 -7.09 19.43 5.40
C GLU A 24 -7.12 18.51 6.62
N PHE A 25 -7.87 17.42 6.56
CA PHE A 25 -7.92 16.42 7.61
C PHE A 25 -6.53 15.82 7.89
N LEU A 26 -5.80 15.42 6.85
CA LEU A 26 -4.41 14.95 6.99
C LEU A 26 -3.53 15.96 7.74
N ARG A 27 -3.63 17.23 7.37
CA ARG A 27 -2.81 18.31 7.98
C ARG A 27 -3.22 18.57 9.42
N SER A 28 -4.51 18.72 9.69
CA SER A 28 -5.04 19.07 11.01
C SER A 28 -4.82 17.95 12.05
N ARG A 29 -4.86 16.70 11.63
CA ARG A 29 -4.63 15.53 12.48
C ARG A 29 -3.15 15.15 12.64
N GLY A 30 -2.25 15.82 11.91
CA GLY A 30 -0.81 15.56 12.01
C GLY A 30 -0.41 14.16 11.49
N PHE A 31 -1.07 13.67 10.45
CA PHE A 31 -0.68 12.40 9.82
C PHE A 31 0.80 12.41 9.42
N PRO A 32 1.51 11.28 9.52
CA PRO A 32 2.92 11.22 9.18
C PRO A 32 3.12 11.46 7.67
N LYS A 33 4.25 12.05 7.30
CA LYS A 33 4.57 12.43 5.91
C LYS A 33 4.60 11.26 4.92
N TRP A 34 4.78 10.03 5.42
CA TRP A 34 4.76 8.82 4.59
C TRP A 34 3.33 8.35 4.28
N PHE A 35 2.31 8.87 4.97
CA PHE A 35 0.90 8.58 4.68
C PHE A 35 0.30 9.71 3.87
N THR A 36 -0.31 9.38 2.76
CA THR A 36 -0.91 10.36 1.83
C THR A 36 -2.30 9.93 1.40
N VAL A 37 -3.06 10.88 0.89
CA VAL A 37 -4.37 10.62 0.29
C VAL A 37 -4.43 11.23 -1.10
N THR A 38 -5.10 10.52 -1.99
CA THR A 38 -5.45 10.98 -3.33
C THR A 38 -6.89 10.66 -3.65
N VAL A 39 -7.44 11.30 -4.66
CA VAL A 39 -8.78 11.02 -5.15
C VAL A 39 -8.76 10.83 -6.65
N ALA A 40 -9.61 9.93 -7.13
CA ALA A 40 -9.81 9.72 -8.56
C ALA A 40 -11.31 9.50 -8.87
N PRO A 41 -11.82 9.91 -10.04
CA PRO A 41 -13.24 9.79 -10.37
C PRO A 41 -13.78 8.37 -10.29
N LYS A 42 -12.94 7.36 -10.55
CA LYS A 42 -13.29 5.94 -10.45
C LYS A 42 -12.87 5.29 -9.13
N GLY A 43 -12.03 5.96 -8.31
CA GLY A 43 -11.49 5.41 -7.07
C GLY A 43 -10.57 4.22 -7.29
N SER A 44 -9.88 4.18 -8.43
CA SER A 44 -8.91 3.13 -8.77
C SER A 44 -7.69 3.75 -9.43
N TYR A 45 -6.51 3.18 -9.14
CA TYR A 45 -5.25 3.64 -9.72
C TYR A 45 -5.22 3.39 -11.23
N ARG A 46 -4.75 4.40 -11.97
CA ARG A 46 -4.41 4.33 -13.38
C ARG A 46 -2.91 4.54 -13.53
N GLU A 47 -2.41 4.41 -14.75
CA GLU A 47 -1.00 4.64 -15.06
C GLU A 47 -0.49 5.99 -14.54
N ASP A 48 -1.23 7.08 -14.80
CA ASP A 48 -0.85 8.44 -14.35
C ASP A 48 -0.79 8.54 -12.81
N ASP A 49 -1.69 7.86 -12.11
CA ASP A 49 -1.72 7.83 -10.64
C ASP A 49 -0.49 7.08 -10.11
N ILE A 50 -0.14 5.95 -10.72
CA ILE A 50 1.07 5.18 -10.38
C ILE A 50 2.32 6.01 -10.65
N ILE A 51 2.42 6.66 -11.80
CA ILE A 51 3.53 7.55 -12.14
C ILE A 51 3.66 8.66 -11.10
N SER A 52 2.55 9.31 -10.75
CA SER A 52 2.52 10.36 -9.75
C SER A 52 2.99 9.86 -8.37
N PHE A 53 2.50 8.70 -7.93
CA PHE A 53 2.94 8.05 -6.69
C PHE A 53 4.44 7.74 -6.70
N LEU A 54 4.94 7.13 -7.77
CA LEU A 54 6.35 6.79 -7.91
C LEU A 54 7.25 8.04 -7.97
N GLN A 55 6.82 9.08 -8.68
CA GLN A 55 7.54 10.36 -8.73
C GLN A 55 7.68 11.01 -7.36
N LYS A 56 6.63 10.92 -6.55
CA LYS A 56 6.57 11.50 -5.22
C LYS A 56 7.41 10.73 -4.19
N HIS A 57 7.45 9.41 -4.31
CA HIS A 57 7.96 8.54 -3.26
C HIS A 57 9.28 7.84 -3.57
N LEU A 58 9.59 7.60 -4.85
CA LEU A 58 10.88 7.02 -5.21
C LEU A 58 11.97 8.09 -5.13
N GLU A 59 12.97 7.85 -4.29
CA GLU A 59 14.16 8.67 -4.27
C GLU A 59 14.89 8.58 -5.62
N PRO A 60 15.34 9.72 -6.20
CA PRO A 60 16.16 9.70 -7.40
C PRO A 60 17.42 8.86 -7.20
N TRP A 61 17.85 8.19 -8.26
CA TRP A 61 19.13 7.48 -8.26
C TRP A 61 20.27 8.44 -7.94
N LYS A 62 21.18 8.01 -7.08
CA LYS A 62 22.41 8.74 -6.76
C LYS A 62 23.59 7.84 -7.15
N GLU A 63 24.58 8.43 -7.78
CA GLU A 63 25.81 7.75 -8.13
C GLU A 63 26.40 7.01 -6.92
N GLY A 64 26.82 5.76 -7.11
CA GLY A 64 27.33 4.90 -6.05
C GLY A 64 26.26 4.17 -5.21
N ARG A 65 24.99 4.23 -5.57
CA ARG A 65 23.94 3.38 -4.97
C ARG A 65 23.67 2.16 -5.82
N ASP A 66 23.42 1.06 -5.15
CA ASP A 66 22.94 -0.17 -5.78
C ASP A 66 21.55 0.02 -6.37
N TRP A 67 21.26 -0.72 -7.43
CA TRP A 67 19.92 -0.84 -8.00
C TRP A 67 18.97 -1.42 -6.97
N ARG A 68 17.73 -0.95 -7.00
CA ARG A 68 16.65 -1.42 -6.13
C ARG A 68 15.62 -2.18 -6.96
N ILE A 69 14.93 -3.11 -6.32
CA ILE A 69 13.88 -3.91 -6.97
C ILE A 69 12.53 -3.47 -6.43
N ILE A 70 11.57 -3.28 -7.33
CA ILE A 70 10.15 -3.13 -7.02
C ILE A 70 9.47 -4.41 -7.48
N LEU A 71 8.84 -5.11 -6.55
CA LEU A 71 8.00 -6.26 -6.86
C LEU A 71 6.57 -5.75 -7.09
N ALA A 72 5.99 -6.07 -8.22
CA ALA A 72 4.65 -5.66 -8.60
C ALA A 72 3.83 -6.83 -9.14
N ASP A 73 2.51 -6.75 -8.99
CA ASP A 73 1.59 -7.71 -9.57
C ASP A 73 1.42 -7.51 -11.09
N ASP A 74 0.69 -8.42 -11.73
CA ASP A 74 0.42 -8.41 -13.17
C ASP A 74 -0.65 -7.38 -13.59
N TYR A 75 -0.84 -6.31 -12.80
CA TYR A 75 -1.74 -5.23 -13.17
C TYR A 75 -1.24 -4.48 -14.40
N SER A 76 -2.13 -4.21 -15.35
CA SER A 76 -1.76 -3.66 -16.66
C SER A 76 -0.98 -2.33 -16.57
N ALA A 77 -1.31 -1.47 -15.61
CA ALA A 77 -0.65 -0.19 -15.42
C ALA A 77 0.81 -0.33 -14.92
N HIS A 78 1.15 -1.42 -14.21
CA HIS A 78 2.54 -1.71 -13.82
C HIS A 78 3.42 -2.11 -15.02
N LYS A 79 2.81 -2.55 -16.11
CA LYS A 79 3.49 -3.00 -17.34
C LYS A 79 3.67 -1.88 -18.37
N SER A 80 3.25 -0.67 -18.06
CA SER A 80 3.37 0.45 -19.01
C SER A 80 4.83 0.86 -19.18
N GLU A 81 5.18 1.22 -20.40
CA GLU A 81 6.53 1.69 -20.75
C GLU A 81 6.92 2.95 -19.94
N ASN A 82 5.97 3.86 -19.73
CA ASN A 82 6.22 5.08 -18.97
C ASN A 82 6.58 4.79 -17.50
N VAL A 83 5.91 3.83 -16.86
CA VAL A 83 6.21 3.40 -15.49
C VAL A 83 7.61 2.77 -15.42
N TRP A 84 7.94 1.93 -16.40
CA TRP A 84 9.25 1.28 -16.45
C TRP A 84 10.37 2.30 -16.69
N CYS A 85 10.21 3.21 -17.66
CA CYS A 85 11.17 4.28 -17.93
C CYS A 85 11.40 5.17 -16.70
N LEU A 86 10.32 5.52 -15.98
CA LEU A 86 10.43 6.30 -14.75
C LEU A 86 11.23 5.56 -13.69
N CYS A 87 10.91 4.30 -13.43
CA CYS A 87 11.61 3.48 -12.44
C CYS A 87 13.09 3.34 -12.81
N TRP A 88 13.37 2.98 -14.06
CA TRP A 88 14.73 2.85 -14.57
C TRP A 88 15.55 4.13 -14.39
N SER A 89 14.99 5.28 -14.78
CA SER A 89 15.66 6.59 -14.61
C SER A 89 15.99 6.94 -13.15
N ARG A 90 15.36 6.26 -12.20
CA ARG A 90 15.56 6.45 -10.75
C ARG A 90 16.36 5.31 -10.10
N GLY A 91 16.90 4.38 -10.87
CA GLY A 91 17.69 3.24 -10.38
C GLY A 91 16.84 2.12 -9.78
N TYR A 92 15.64 1.91 -10.30
CA TYR A 92 14.75 0.82 -9.88
C TYR A 92 14.45 -0.12 -11.04
N ILE A 93 14.47 -1.42 -10.76
CA ILE A 93 14.04 -2.49 -11.66
C ILE A 93 12.68 -2.98 -11.17
N ILE A 94 11.69 -3.02 -12.07
CA ILE A 94 10.39 -3.63 -11.75
C ILE A 94 10.43 -5.11 -12.13
N LEU A 95 10.11 -5.96 -11.18
CA LEU A 95 9.85 -7.38 -11.40
C LEU A 95 8.34 -7.63 -11.28
N ILE A 96 7.74 -8.07 -12.36
CA ILE A 96 6.32 -8.41 -12.41
C ILE A 96 6.15 -9.90 -12.09
N HIS A 97 5.36 -10.20 -11.07
CA HIS A 97 4.92 -11.57 -10.81
C HIS A 97 3.96 -12.00 -11.92
N GLY A 98 4.19 -13.18 -12.47
CA GLY A 98 3.33 -13.73 -13.53
C GLY A 98 1.89 -13.92 -13.09
N GLY A 99 0.95 -13.78 -14.03
CA GLY A 99 -0.46 -14.02 -13.77
C GLY A 99 -0.70 -15.44 -13.23
N GLY A 100 -1.52 -15.56 -12.19
CA GLY A 100 -1.80 -16.85 -11.53
C GLY A 100 -0.81 -17.28 -10.45
N SER A 101 0.32 -16.55 -10.27
CA SER A 101 1.30 -16.85 -9.20
C SER A 101 0.93 -16.20 -7.85
N THR A 102 -0.14 -15.42 -7.80
CA THR A 102 -0.59 -14.67 -6.62
C THR A 102 -0.63 -15.49 -5.31
N PRO A 103 -1.18 -16.73 -5.30
CA PRO A 103 -1.26 -17.49 -4.04
C PRO A 103 0.09 -17.98 -3.52
N VAL A 104 1.12 -18.02 -4.36
CA VAL A 104 2.40 -18.67 -4.04
C VAL A 104 3.57 -17.68 -4.01
N ALA A 105 3.53 -16.64 -4.83
CA ALA A 105 4.69 -15.78 -5.06
C ALA A 105 4.49 -14.32 -4.67
N GLN A 106 3.26 -13.89 -4.35
CA GLN A 106 3.00 -12.51 -3.94
C GLN A 106 2.94 -12.40 -2.42
N THR A 107 4.03 -11.94 -1.82
CA THR A 107 4.12 -11.69 -0.37
C THR A 107 2.94 -10.89 0.21
N PRO A 108 2.48 -9.78 -0.41
CA PRO A 108 1.33 -9.05 0.13
C PRO A 108 0.06 -9.90 0.21
N ASP A 109 -0.16 -10.81 -0.72
CA ASP A 109 -1.39 -11.60 -0.78
C ASP A 109 -1.36 -12.83 0.13
N THR A 110 -0.16 -13.30 0.53
CA THR A 110 -0.03 -14.49 1.38
C THR A 110 -0.26 -14.21 2.87
N ASP A 111 0.36 -13.17 3.40
CA ASP A 111 0.32 -12.91 4.85
C ASP A 111 -0.02 -11.44 5.19
N LEU A 112 0.54 -10.49 4.43
CA LEU A 112 0.40 -9.06 4.72
C LEU A 112 -1.04 -8.56 4.54
N ASN A 113 -1.66 -8.88 3.40
CA ASN A 113 -3.01 -8.44 3.09
C ASN A 113 -4.05 -9.11 3.99
N GLU A 114 -3.82 -10.35 4.41
CA GLU A 114 -4.68 -11.03 5.38
C GLU A 114 -4.64 -10.30 6.72
N HIS A 115 -3.45 -9.98 7.23
CA HIS A 115 -3.29 -9.22 8.47
C HIS A 115 -3.97 -7.84 8.37
N VAL A 116 -3.70 -7.09 7.29
CA VAL A 116 -4.32 -5.78 7.05
C VAL A 116 -5.84 -5.88 7.03
N ARG A 117 -6.42 -6.82 6.27
CA ARG A 117 -7.87 -7.01 6.18
C ARG A 117 -8.48 -7.37 7.54
N ARG A 118 -7.82 -8.24 8.29
CA ARG A 118 -8.30 -8.67 9.61
C ARG A 118 -8.32 -7.50 10.60
N VAL A 119 -7.22 -6.76 10.72
CA VAL A 119 -7.11 -5.64 11.68
C VAL A 119 -8.01 -4.49 11.27
N TYR A 120 -8.03 -4.14 9.98
CA TYR A 120 -8.93 -3.12 9.44
C TYR A 120 -10.40 -3.49 9.69
N GLY A 121 -10.79 -4.73 9.36
CA GLY A 121 -12.16 -5.20 9.55
C GLY A 121 -12.61 -5.20 11.00
N GLN A 122 -11.73 -5.53 11.95
CA GLN A 122 -12.05 -5.43 13.39
C GLN A 122 -12.34 -3.98 13.81
N LYS A 123 -11.52 -3.03 13.35
CA LYS A 123 -11.71 -1.60 13.63
C LYS A 123 -12.98 -1.05 12.97
N GLU A 124 -13.21 -1.41 11.72
CA GLU A 124 -14.43 -1.05 10.98
C GLU A 124 -15.67 -1.55 11.72
N CYS A 125 -15.70 -2.82 12.10
CA CYS A 125 -16.82 -3.39 12.86
C CYS A 125 -17.08 -2.63 14.18
N HIS A 126 -16.02 -2.32 14.92
CA HIS A 126 -16.12 -1.58 16.17
C HIS A 126 -16.76 -0.18 15.96
N LEU A 127 -16.27 0.59 14.99
CA LEU A 127 -16.83 1.90 14.67
C LEU A 127 -18.29 1.83 14.18
N LEU A 128 -18.61 0.83 13.35
CA LEU A 128 -19.98 0.63 12.87
C LEU A 128 -20.93 0.28 14.03
N GLU A 129 -20.50 -0.58 14.97
CA GLU A 129 -21.26 -0.89 16.18
C GLU A 129 -21.51 0.35 17.06
N GLU A 130 -20.50 1.20 17.26
CA GLU A 130 -20.66 2.45 18.00
C GLU A 130 -21.70 3.37 17.33
N LYS A 131 -21.66 3.52 16.00
CA LYS A 131 -22.63 4.27 15.26
C LYS A 131 -24.05 3.70 15.35
N MET A 132 -24.19 2.37 15.34
CA MET A 132 -25.48 1.70 15.54
C MET A 132 -26.00 1.96 16.95
N ARG A 133 -25.16 1.87 17.98
CA ARG A 133 -25.53 2.21 19.37
C ARG A 133 -25.94 3.67 19.52
N ALA A 134 -25.36 4.56 18.70
CA ALA A 134 -25.72 5.97 18.62
C ALA A 134 -27.00 6.24 17.80
N GLY A 135 -27.69 5.19 17.31
CA GLY A 135 -28.97 5.28 16.64
C GLY A 135 -28.89 5.42 15.10
N GLN A 136 -27.75 5.22 14.49
CA GLN A 136 -27.66 5.19 13.03
C GLN A 136 -28.23 3.87 12.48
N VAL A 137 -29.24 3.95 11.62
CA VAL A 137 -29.92 2.77 11.07
C VAL A 137 -29.05 2.02 10.05
N VAL A 138 -28.28 2.76 9.23
CA VAL A 138 -27.36 2.20 8.23
C VAL A 138 -26.03 2.93 8.36
N PRO A 139 -25.21 2.51 9.33
CA PRO A 139 -23.93 3.18 9.56
C PRO A 139 -22.96 2.92 8.40
N LYS A 140 -22.15 3.93 8.08
CA LYS A 140 -21.04 3.86 7.12
C LYS A 140 -19.84 4.59 7.69
N LEU A 141 -18.67 4.12 7.36
CA LEU A 141 -17.44 4.89 7.64
C LEU A 141 -17.38 6.11 6.73
N THR A 142 -16.93 7.22 7.28
CA THR A 142 -16.49 8.38 6.50
C THR A 142 -15.10 8.10 5.91
N HIS A 143 -14.69 8.88 4.93
CA HIS A 143 -13.34 8.78 4.38
C HIS A 143 -12.26 9.01 5.44
N GLU A 144 -12.52 9.95 6.35
CA GLU A 144 -11.64 10.29 7.47
C GLU A 144 -11.45 9.10 8.42
N GLU A 145 -12.54 8.43 8.81
CA GLU A 145 -12.50 7.23 9.64
C GLU A 145 -11.77 6.08 8.93
N CYS A 146 -11.97 5.91 7.61
CA CYS A 146 -11.20 4.94 6.83
C CYS A 146 -9.70 5.25 6.87
N MET A 147 -9.30 6.53 6.76
CA MET A 147 -7.90 6.94 6.83
C MET A 147 -7.30 6.68 8.22
N GLU A 148 -8.03 6.99 9.29
CA GLU A 148 -7.59 6.71 10.68
C GLU A 148 -7.43 5.21 10.90
N CYS A 149 -8.39 4.39 10.51
CA CYS A 149 -8.28 2.93 10.58
C CYS A 149 -7.06 2.40 9.82
N MET A 150 -6.83 2.88 8.60
CA MET A 150 -5.69 2.46 7.79
C MET A 150 -4.35 2.90 8.40
N LEU A 151 -4.27 4.14 8.93
CA LEU A 151 -3.08 4.61 9.62
C LEU A 151 -2.72 3.71 10.81
N GLU A 152 -3.70 3.37 11.65
CA GLU A 152 -3.48 2.52 12.80
C GLU A 152 -3.04 1.10 12.40
N VAL A 153 -3.64 0.53 11.33
CA VAL A 153 -3.22 -0.76 10.78
C VAL A 153 -1.76 -0.72 10.32
N LEU A 154 -1.37 0.35 9.62
CA LEU A 154 0.00 0.51 9.11
C LEU A 154 1.03 0.79 10.21
N GLN A 155 0.59 1.30 11.35
CA GLN A 155 1.44 1.52 12.53
C GLN A 155 1.49 0.30 13.48
N ASP A 156 0.71 -0.75 13.20
CA ASP A 156 0.75 -1.98 13.98
C ASP A 156 2.13 -2.66 13.85
N GLY A 157 2.78 -2.88 14.99
CA GLY A 157 4.10 -3.52 15.04
C GLY A 157 4.11 -4.93 14.43
N ALA A 158 3.01 -5.67 14.55
CA ALA A 158 2.87 -6.99 13.95
C ALA A 158 2.89 -6.97 12.41
N LEU A 159 2.55 -5.84 11.77
CA LEU A 159 2.59 -5.71 10.32
C LEU A 159 3.99 -5.97 9.74
N HIS A 160 5.04 -5.49 10.41
CA HIS A 160 6.42 -5.71 9.99
C HIS A 160 6.84 -7.17 10.10
N GLU A 161 6.40 -7.85 11.17
CA GLU A 161 6.66 -9.28 11.37
C GLU A 161 5.97 -10.11 10.28
N HIS A 162 4.70 -9.82 9.99
CA HIS A 162 3.95 -10.46 8.91
C HIS A 162 4.58 -10.20 7.53
N ALA A 163 5.03 -8.97 7.26
CA ALA A 163 5.71 -8.66 6.03
C ALA A 163 7.02 -9.45 5.89
N ALA A 164 7.86 -9.48 6.92
CA ALA A 164 9.12 -10.21 6.91
C ALA A 164 8.89 -11.73 6.73
N ALA A 165 7.93 -12.31 7.46
CA ALA A 165 7.56 -13.71 7.32
C ALA A 165 7.04 -14.03 5.92
N GLY A 166 6.20 -13.17 5.34
CA GLY A 166 5.68 -13.33 4.00
C GLY A 166 6.78 -13.30 2.93
N TYR A 167 7.74 -12.38 3.02
CA TYR A 167 8.90 -12.35 2.11
C TYR A 167 9.75 -13.62 2.20
N LYS A 168 9.95 -14.15 3.40
CA LYS A 168 10.68 -15.39 3.62
C LYS A 168 9.91 -16.60 3.04
N LYS A 169 8.62 -16.69 3.33
CA LYS A 169 7.73 -17.77 2.88
C LYS A 169 7.70 -17.95 1.36
N VAL A 170 7.76 -16.85 0.60
CA VAL A 170 7.80 -16.89 -0.87
C VAL A 170 9.22 -16.89 -1.45
N GLY A 171 10.24 -17.06 -0.62
CA GLY A 171 11.63 -17.16 -1.04
C GLY A 171 12.28 -15.86 -1.51
N GLN A 172 11.64 -14.71 -1.28
CA GLN A 172 12.14 -13.41 -1.75
C GLN A 172 13.22 -12.80 -0.83
N SER A 173 13.39 -13.29 0.36
CA SER A 173 14.37 -12.80 1.34
C SER A 173 15.31 -13.87 1.89
N ILE A 174 15.33 -15.06 1.32
CA ILE A 174 16.26 -16.13 1.71
C ILE A 174 17.64 -15.95 1.05
N HIS A 175 18.66 -16.49 1.67
CA HIS A 175 19.99 -16.51 1.08
C HIS A 175 20.06 -17.55 -0.05
N LEU A 176 20.64 -17.17 -1.21
CA LEU A 176 20.74 -18.02 -2.41
C LEU A 176 21.48 -19.36 -2.20
N TYR A 177 22.29 -19.47 -1.15
CA TYR A 177 23.08 -20.66 -0.82
C TYR A 177 22.97 -21.02 0.66
N GLY A 178 21.85 -20.64 1.30
CA GLY A 178 21.61 -20.89 2.72
C GLY A 178 20.86 -22.20 2.96
N ASP A 179 20.77 -22.56 4.23
CA ASP A 179 19.97 -23.69 4.75
C ASP A 179 18.50 -23.34 4.94
N GLU A 180 18.07 -22.18 4.44
CA GLU A 180 16.71 -21.65 4.59
C GLU A 180 15.74 -22.13 3.50
N ASP A 181 16.20 -22.93 2.53
CA ASP A 181 15.37 -23.43 1.42
C ASP A 181 14.14 -24.22 1.89
N GLY A 182 14.22 -24.86 3.05
CA GLY A 182 13.11 -25.58 3.66
C GLY A 182 12.00 -24.69 4.25
N GLU A 183 12.21 -23.37 4.31
CA GLU A 183 11.24 -22.42 4.84
C GLU A 183 10.33 -21.81 3.75
N VAL A 184 10.64 -22.11 2.48
CA VAL A 184 9.80 -21.75 1.33
C VAL A 184 8.64 -22.73 1.22
N VAL A 185 7.42 -22.23 1.18
CA VAL A 185 6.17 -23.04 1.13
C VAL A 185 5.49 -22.92 -0.21
#